data_a8f3989ab426e97fb32857c36a0c8724
#
_entry.id   a8f3989ab426e97fb32857c36a0c8724
#
_cell.length_a   1.000
_cell.length_b   1.000
_cell.length_c   1.000
_cell.angle_alpha   90.00
_cell.angle_beta   90.00
_cell.angle_gamma   90.00
#
_symmetry.space_group_name_H-M   'P 1'
#
loop_
_entity.id
_entity.type
_entity.pdbx_description
1 polymer ?
#
loop_
_entity_poly.entity_id
_entity_poly.type
_entity_poly.pdbx_seq_one_letter_code
_entity_poly.pdbx_strand_id
1 'polypeptide(L)'
;MIEKTFVMVKPDGVQRGLVGRIVQRFEDRGIKVVAMKMMKIPHELAERHYEEHKGKGFYSPLLSYITSGPVVCMVLEGENCVAAARSMMGK
;
A
#
# COMPACT_ATOMS: atom_id res chain seq x y z
N MET A 1 12.92 -14.66 11.52
CA MET A 1 13.49 -13.29 11.54
C MET A 1 12.38 -12.25 11.46
N ILE A 2 12.41 -11.29 12.34
CA ILE A 2 11.43 -10.21 12.33
C ILE A 2 11.78 -9.24 11.20
N GLU A 3 10.80 -8.95 10.37
CA GLU A 3 10.96 -8.05 9.24
C GLU A 3 9.95 -6.92 9.32
N LYS A 4 10.21 -5.85 8.59
CA LYS A 4 9.26 -4.77 8.40
C LYS A 4 9.00 -4.60 6.91
N THR A 5 7.78 -4.24 6.56
CA THR A 5 7.44 -3.97 5.17
C THR A 5 6.40 -2.87 5.08
N PHE A 6 6.38 -2.20 3.95
CA PHE A 6 5.44 -1.13 3.67
C PHE A 6 4.29 -1.66 2.81
N VAL A 7 3.07 -1.31 3.19
CA VAL A 7 1.87 -1.67 2.43
C VAL A 7 1.00 -0.43 2.29
N MET A 8 0.42 -0.25 1.12
CA MET A 8 -0.47 0.88 0.86
C MET A 8 -1.83 0.36 0.41
N VAL A 9 -2.89 0.85 1.05
CA VAL A 9 -4.25 0.64 0.56
C VAL A 9 -4.54 1.78 -0.40
N LYS A 10 -4.71 1.45 -1.66
CA LYS A 10 -4.87 2.44 -2.74
C LYS A 10 -6.25 3.10 -2.69
N PRO A 11 -6.45 4.18 -3.45
CA PRO A 11 -7.70 4.96 -3.33
C PRO A 11 -8.98 4.16 -3.48
N ASP A 12 -9.03 3.18 -4.39
CA ASP A 12 -10.24 2.39 -4.56
C ASP A 12 -10.54 1.52 -3.35
N GLY A 13 -9.51 0.97 -2.71
CA GLY A 13 -9.69 0.18 -1.49
C GLY A 13 -10.20 1.03 -0.35
N VAL A 14 -9.69 2.26 -0.23
CA VAL A 14 -10.17 3.19 0.80
C VAL A 14 -11.62 3.56 0.54
N GLN A 15 -11.95 3.91 -0.71
CA GLN A 15 -13.32 4.29 -1.07
C GLN A 15 -14.31 3.16 -0.86
N ARG A 16 -13.88 1.92 -1.06
CA ARG A 16 -14.74 0.76 -0.89
C ARG A 16 -14.85 0.31 0.57
N GLY A 17 -14.17 1.00 1.48
CA GLY A 17 -14.25 0.69 2.90
C GLY A 17 -13.54 -0.61 3.28
N LEU A 18 -12.45 -0.94 2.58
CA LEU A 18 -11.75 -2.21 2.80
C LEU A 18 -10.60 -2.14 3.79
N VAL A 19 -10.26 -0.93 4.29
CA VAL A 19 -9.09 -0.76 5.16
C VAL A 19 -9.15 -1.68 6.38
N GLY A 20 -10.29 -1.70 7.07
CA GLY A 20 -10.44 -2.53 8.26
C GLY A 20 -10.27 -4.01 7.99
N ARG A 21 -10.81 -4.49 6.87
CA ARG A 21 -10.68 -5.89 6.49
C ARG A 21 -9.23 -6.25 6.18
N ILE A 22 -8.52 -5.35 5.53
CA ILE A 22 -7.12 -5.58 5.19
C ILE A 22 -6.29 -5.66 6.46
N VAL A 23 -6.49 -4.72 7.39
CA VAL A 23 -5.80 -4.71 8.68
C VAL A 23 -6.07 -6.01 9.43
N GLN A 24 -7.33 -6.42 9.48
CA GLN A 24 -7.71 -7.63 10.19
C GLN A 24 -7.01 -8.86 9.61
N ARG A 25 -6.91 -8.96 8.29
CA ARG A 25 -6.25 -10.09 7.65
C ARG A 25 -4.78 -10.19 8.06
N PHE A 26 -4.09 -9.04 8.15
CA PHE A 26 -2.71 -9.04 8.61
C PHE A 26 -2.62 -9.45 10.08
N GLU A 27 -3.49 -8.91 10.92
CA GLU A 27 -3.48 -9.24 12.34
C GLU A 27 -3.83 -10.70 12.59
N ASP A 28 -4.74 -11.26 11.81
CA ASP A 28 -5.08 -12.69 11.91
C ASP A 28 -3.87 -13.58 11.63
N ARG A 29 -2.93 -13.08 10.83
CA ARG A 29 -1.70 -13.81 10.50
C ARG A 29 -0.56 -13.53 11.48
N GLY A 30 -0.84 -12.81 12.55
CA GLY A 30 0.18 -12.46 13.53
C GLY A 30 1.11 -11.34 13.10
N ILE A 31 0.73 -10.59 12.07
CA ILE A 31 1.52 -9.47 11.56
C ILE A 31 1.01 -8.20 12.24
N LYS A 32 1.94 -7.43 12.81
CA LYS A 32 1.58 -6.24 13.57
C LYS A 32 1.66 -4.99 12.70
N VAL A 33 0.66 -4.14 12.78
CA VAL A 33 0.69 -2.82 12.15
C VAL A 33 1.37 -1.88 13.15
N VAL A 34 2.58 -1.43 12.83
CA VAL A 34 3.36 -0.59 13.74
C VAL A 34 3.30 0.88 13.39
N ALA A 35 2.81 1.23 12.19
CA ALA A 35 2.57 2.61 11.81
C ALA A 35 1.46 2.62 10.76
N MET A 36 0.65 3.65 10.78
CA MET A 36 -0.46 3.79 9.84
C MET A 36 -0.76 5.27 9.65
N LYS A 37 -0.97 5.66 8.40
CA LYS A 37 -1.30 7.05 8.09
C LYS A 37 -2.20 7.10 6.87
N MET A 38 -3.29 7.86 6.97
CA MET A 38 -4.11 8.15 5.80
C MET A 38 -3.63 9.47 5.23
N MET A 39 -3.40 9.52 3.92
CA MET A 39 -2.93 10.75 3.29
C MET A 39 -3.33 10.76 1.82
N LYS A 40 -3.39 11.94 1.26
CA LYS A 40 -3.53 12.12 -0.18
C LYS A 40 -2.13 12.32 -0.72
N ILE A 41 -1.71 11.47 -1.65
CA ILE A 41 -0.35 11.52 -2.19
C ILE A 41 -0.21 12.72 -3.12
N PRO A 42 0.76 13.63 -2.85
CA PRO A 42 1.03 14.72 -3.79
C PRO A 42 1.54 14.16 -5.11
N HIS A 43 1.21 14.85 -6.21
CA HIS A 43 1.60 14.41 -7.54
C HIS A 43 3.11 14.20 -7.66
N GLU A 44 3.89 15.10 -7.09
CA GLU A 44 5.35 14.99 -7.12
C GLU A 44 5.87 13.73 -6.45
N LEU A 45 5.26 13.36 -5.32
CA LEU A 45 5.65 12.14 -4.60
C LEU A 45 5.29 10.91 -5.43
N ALA A 46 4.13 10.92 -6.08
CA ALA A 46 3.72 9.82 -6.93
C ALA A 46 4.67 9.65 -8.11
N GLU A 47 5.11 10.76 -8.70
CA GLU A 47 6.07 10.72 -9.79
C GLU A 47 7.38 10.06 -9.37
N ARG A 48 7.86 10.40 -8.18
CA ARG A 48 9.10 9.82 -7.66
C ARG A 48 8.93 8.33 -7.35
N HIS A 49 7.78 7.96 -6.82
CA HIS A 49 7.52 6.57 -6.46
C HIS A 49 7.48 5.67 -7.69
N TYR A 50 6.95 6.16 -8.81
CA TYR A 50 6.81 5.38 -10.04
C TYR A 50 7.79 5.80 -11.14
N GLU A 51 8.88 6.45 -10.77
CA GLU A 51 9.84 6.99 -11.73
C GLU A 51 10.35 5.93 -12.71
N GLU A 52 10.55 4.72 -12.25
CA GLU A 52 11.05 3.63 -13.10
C GLU A 52 10.07 3.27 -14.22
N HIS A 53 8.81 3.68 -14.11
CA HIS A 53 7.80 3.42 -15.12
C HIS A 53 7.60 4.60 -16.08
N LYS A 54 8.35 5.67 -15.89
CA LYS A 54 8.24 6.86 -16.72
C LYS A 54 8.50 6.50 -18.18
N GLY A 55 7.65 6.99 -19.07
CA GLY A 55 7.74 6.69 -20.50
C GLY A 55 6.93 5.48 -20.93
N LYS A 56 6.41 4.71 -20.01
CA LYS A 56 5.55 3.57 -20.34
C LYS A 56 4.11 4.06 -20.50
N GLY A 57 3.33 3.36 -21.35
CA GLY A 57 1.96 3.77 -21.63
C GLY A 57 1.04 3.84 -20.43
N PHE A 58 1.31 3.05 -19.38
CA PHE A 58 0.46 3.04 -18.19
C PHE A 58 0.90 4.06 -17.12
N TYR A 59 1.97 4.82 -17.37
CA TYR A 59 2.53 5.75 -16.37
C TYR A 59 1.55 6.85 -15.96
N SER A 60 1.00 7.57 -16.94
CA SER A 60 0.06 8.66 -16.65
C SER A 60 -1.24 8.17 -16.00
N PRO A 61 -1.88 7.09 -16.50
CA PRO A 61 -3.05 6.55 -15.81
C PRO A 61 -2.75 6.10 -14.39
N LEU A 62 -1.56 5.55 -14.15
CA LEU A 62 -1.17 5.12 -12.81
C LEU A 62 -1.04 6.31 -11.86
N LEU A 63 -0.42 7.41 -12.31
CA LEU A 63 -0.31 8.62 -11.51
C LEU A 63 -1.68 9.21 -11.19
N SER A 64 -2.56 9.26 -12.20
CA SER A 64 -3.92 9.78 -11.99
C SER A 64 -4.67 8.94 -10.98
N TYR A 65 -4.53 7.63 -11.06
CA TYR A 65 -5.20 6.72 -10.14
C TYR A 65 -4.70 6.91 -8.69
N ILE A 66 -3.39 6.89 -8.48
CA ILE A 66 -2.84 6.92 -7.12
C ILE A 66 -3.05 8.26 -6.44
N THR A 67 -3.25 9.32 -7.21
CA THR A 67 -3.49 10.66 -6.67
C THR A 67 -4.98 11.02 -6.66
N SER A 68 -5.86 10.12 -7.06
CA SER A 68 -7.29 10.40 -7.19
C SER A 68 -8.03 10.54 -5.86
N GLY A 69 -7.45 10.05 -4.78
CA GLY A 69 -8.08 10.13 -3.46
C GLY A 69 -7.11 9.68 -2.39
N PRO A 70 -7.56 9.68 -1.12
CA PRO A 70 -6.68 9.29 -0.02
C PRO A 70 -6.29 7.82 -0.09
N VAL A 71 -5.09 7.53 0.42
CA VAL A 71 -4.57 6.18 0.58
C VAL A 71 -4.26 5.96 2.05
N VAL A 72 -4.14 4.70 2.46
CA VAL A 72 -3.68 4.37 3.80
C VAL A 72 -2.34 3.66 3.67
N CYS A 73 -1.32 4.28 4.26
CA CYS A 73 0.03 3.74 4.26
C CYS A 73 0.29 3.06 5.59
N MET A 74 0.84 1.86 5.54
CA MET A 74 1.11 1.10 6.76
C MET A 74 2.52 0.53 6.73
N VAL A 75 3.11 0.44 7.93
CA VAL A 75 4.33 -0.35 8.11
C VAL A 75 3.94 -1.55 8.95
N LEU A 76 4.24 -2.72 8.44
CA LEU A 76 3.93 -3.98 9.08
C LEU A 76 5.22 -4.60 9.63
N GLU A 77 5.07 -5.35 10.72
CA GLU A 77 6.21 -6.02 11.35
C GLU A 77 5.81 -7.43 11.75
N GLY A 78 6.67 -8.39 11.48
CA GLY A 78 6.41 -9.77 11.86
C GLY A 78 7.38 -10.73 11.23
N GLU A 79 7.32 -11.99 11.67
CA GLU A 79 8.15 -13.07 11.10
C GLU A 79 7.81 -13.25 9.63
N ASN A 80 8.80 -13.11 8.78
CA ASN A 80 8.64 -13.31 7.34
C ASN A 80 7.50 -12.50 6.73
N CYS A 81 7.26 -11.30 7.27
CA CYS A 81 6.07 -10.53 6.87
C CYS A 81 6.16 -10.01 5.43
N VAL A 82 7.36 -9.85 4.86
CA VAL A 82 7.50 -9.42 3.47
C VAL A 82 6.86 -10.43 2.54
N ALA A 83 7.21 -11.70 2.69
CA ALA A 83 6.65 -12.77 1.86
C ALA A 83 5.16 -12.95 2.14
N ALA A 84 4.76 -12.88 3.42
CA ALA A 84 3.37 -13.03 3.80
C ALA A 84 2.51 -11.93 3.21
N ALA A 85 2.97 -10.68 3.28
CA ALA A 85 2.22 -9.56 2.73
C ALA A 85 2.05 -9.68 1.22
N ARG A 86 3.10 -10.07 0.51
CA ARG A 86 3.02 -10.30 -0.94
C ARG A 86 2.00 -11.36 -1.29
N SER A 87 2.02 -12.45 -0.55
CA SER A 87 1.09 -13.56 -0.76
C SER A 87 -0.36 -13.11 -0.54
N MET A 88 -0.60 -12.35 0.52
CA MET A 88 -1.94 -11.89 0.87
C MET A 88 -2.48 -10.84 -0.10
N MET A 89 -1.60 -10.02 -0.64
CA MET A 89 -1.99 -8.98 -1.60
C MET A 89 -2.20 -9.54 -3.01
N GLY A 90 -1.80 -10.77 -3.23
CA GLY A 90 -1.93 -11.42 -4.51
C GLY A 90 -0.84 -10.96 -5.46
N LYS A 91 -1.25 -10.55 -6.62
CA LYS A 91 -0.28 -10.15 -7.63
C LYS A 91 -0.06 -8.68 -7.64
#